data_47baad7351fa6b4bd8f11da8a034308d
#
_entry.id   47baad7351fa6b4bd8f11da8a034308d
#
_cell.length_a   1.000
_cell.length_b   1.000
_cell.length_c   1.000
_cell.angle_alpha   90.00
_cell.angle_beta   90.00
_cell.angle_gamma   90.00
#
_symmetry.space_group_name_H-M   'P 1'
#
loop_
_entity.id
_entity.type
_entity.pdbx_description
1 polymer ?
#
loop_
_entity_poly.entity_id
_entity_poly.type
_entity_poly.pdbx_seq_one_letter_code
_entity_poly.pdbx_strand_id
1 'polypeptide(L)'
;MPGDRGSVTVEAAIALCALVTVVALVIAALGAVGTQLRCTDAATQAARVLARGAPTAEAERLVGALAPGGATMTVRRGGNAVVVRVSVDAAGGLLPGVTLRAEAHAQWEPGVTRGDAHAAARR
;
A
#
# COMPACT_ATOMS: atom_id res chain seq x y z
N MET A 1 -48.24 30.64 9.16
CA MET A 1 -48.29 29.18 9.18
C MET A 1 -47.08 28.67 9.95
N PRO A 2 -47.25 28.13 11.16
CA PRO A 2 -46.11 27.71 12.00
C PRO A 2 -45.39 26.46 11.51
N GLY A 3 -45.88 25.73 10.48
CA GLY A 3 -45.32 24.46 10.03
C GLY A 3 -44.10 24.52 9.13
N ASP A 4 -43.88 25.63 8.39
CA ASP A 4 -42.83 25.67 7.35
C ASP A 4 -41.42 25.90 7.90
N ARG A 5 -41.27 26.53 9.07
CA ARG A 5 -39.95 26.79 9.67
C ARG A 5 -39.27 25.53 10.19
N GLY A 6 -40.03 24.56 10.67
CA GLY A 6 -39.50 23.28 11.13
C GLY A 6 -39.04 22.39 9.96
N SER A 7 -39.75 22.43 8.83
CA SER A 7 -39.42 21.67 7.63
C SER A 7 -38.09 22.09 7.03
N VAL A 8 -37.83 23.40 6.90
CA VAL A 8 -36.57 23.95 6.36
C VAL A 8 -35.36 23.58 7.24
N THR A 9 -35.54 23.55 8.56
CA THR A 9 -34.44 23.17 9.48
C THR A 9 -34.09 21.69 9.34
N VAL A 10 -35.07 20.81 9.19
CA VAL A 10 -34.85 19.38 8.99
C VAL A 10 -34.20 19.11 7.63
N GLU A 11 -34.66 19.77 6.59
CA GLU A 11 -34.08 19.67 5.25
C GLU A 11 -32.62 20.14 5.22
N ALA A 12 -32.30 21.26 5.86
CA ALA A 12 -30.94 21.75 6.01
C ALA A 12 -30.05 20.77 6.79
N ALA A 13 -30.57 20.18 7.86
CA ALA A 13 -29.83 19.18 8.64
C ALA A 13 -29.50 17.91 7.80
N ILE A 14 -30.46 17.41 7.03
CA ILE A 14 -30.24 16.26 6.14
C ILE A 14 -29.22 16.61 5.06
N ALA A 15 -29.32 17.79 4.45
CA ALA A 15 -28.39 18.24 3.44
C ALA A 15 -26.94 18.35 3.99
N LEU A 16 -26.77 18.88 5.21
CA LEU A 16 -25.48 18.95 5.87
C LEU A 16 -24.91 17.56 6.18
N CYS A 17 -25.71 16.64 6.69
CA CYS A 17 -25.29 15.27 6.94
C CYS A 17 -24.85 14.58 5.66
N ALA A 18 -25.59 14.76 4.57
CA ALA A 18 -25.23 14.21 3.26
C ALA A 18 -23.90 14.79 2.74
N LEU A 19 -23.73 16.12 2.86
CA LEU A 19 -22.50 16.80 2.46
C LEU A 19 -21.28 16.30 3.25
N VAL A 20 -21.39 16.22 4.58
CA VAL A 20 -20.33 15.74 5.45
C VAL A 20 -19.97 14.29 5.10
N THR A 21 -20.96 13.46 4.85
CA THR A 21 -20.75 12.06 4.45
C THR A 21 -19.98 11.96 3.13
N VAL A 22 -20.36 12.75 2.12
CA VAL A 22 -19.67 12.76 0.83
C VAL A 22 -18.22 13.24 0.99
N VAL A 23 -17.99 14.32 1.72
CA VAL A 23 -16.64 14.82 2.00
C VAL A 23 -15.79 13.77 2.71
N ALA A 24 -16.33 13.11 3.72
CA ALA A 24 -15.63 12.04 4.44
C ALA A 24 -15.24 10.87 3.51
N LEU A 25 -16.14 10.47 2.61
CA LEU A 25 -15.87 9.43 1.61
C LEU A 25 -14.76 9.84 0.63
N VAL A 26 -14.75 11.09 0.17
CA VAL A 26 -13.69 11.62 -0.71
C VAL A 26 -12.34 11.60 -0.01
N ILE A 27 -12.27 12.05 1.25
CA ILE A 27 -11.03 12.02 2.04
C ILE A 27 -10.54 10.59 2.24
N ALA A 28 -11.44 9.66 2.54
CA ALA A 28 -11.10 8.24 2.68
C ALA A 28 -10.55 7.65 1.37
N ALA A 29 -11.17 7.98 0.23
CA ALA A 29 -10.71 7.54 -1.09
C ALA A 29 -9.31 8.08 -1.42
N LEU A 30 -9.05 9.36 -1.16
CA LEU A 30 -7.72 9.96 -1.35
C LEU A 30 -6.66 9.31 -0.45
N GLY A 31 -7.00 8.99 0.79
CA GLY A 31 -6.14 8.26 1.71
C GLY A 31 -5.78 6.86 1.20
N ALA A 32 -6.75 6.14 0.63
CA ALA A 32 -6.52 4.82 0.05
C ALA A 32 -5.57 4.89 -1.17
N VAL A 33 -5.74 5.89 -2.04
CA VAL A 33 -4.84 6.12 -3.19
C VAL A 33 -3.42 6.41 -2.70
N GLY A 34 -3.26 7.28 -1.71
CA GLY A 34 -1.94 7.58 -1.12
C GLY A 34 -1.26 6.34 -0.53
N THR A 35 -2.02 5.49 0.15
CA THR A 35 -1.53 4.21 0.68
C THR A 35 -1.08 3.28 -0.44
N GLN A 36 -1.86 3.17 -1.52
CA GLN A 36 -1.53 2.35 -2.68
C GLN A 36 -0.23 2.81 -3.36
N LEU A 37 -0.05 4.12 -3.53
CA LEU A 37 1.19 4.68 -4.11
C LEU A 37 2.41 4.31 -3.26
N ARG A 38 2.34 4.48 -1.95
CA ARG A 38 3.43 4.11 -1.03
C ARG A 38 3.76 2.61 -1.10
N CYS A 39 2.78 1.74 -1.18
CA CYS A 39 3.01 0.30 -1.35
C CYS A 39 3.69 0.00 -2.69
N THR A 40 3.29 0.67 -3.77
CA THR A 40 3.90 0.50 -5.10
C THR A 40 5.35 0.97 -5.13
N ASP A 41 5.64 2.12 -4.53
CA ASP A 41 7.01 2.65 -4.43
C ASP A 41 7.89 1.73 -3.59
N ALA A 42 7.39 1.26 -2.44
CA ALA A 42 8.10 0.33 -1.57
C ALA A 42 8.42 -0.99 -2.29
N ALA A 43 7.44 -1.57 -2.99
CA ALA A 43 7.63 -2.80 -3.76
C ALA A 43 8.66 -2.63 -4.88
N THR A 44 8.60 -1.50 -5.61
CA THR A 44 9.53 -1.20 -6.71
C THR A 44 10.97 -1.03 -6.21
N GLN A 45 11.17 -0.28 -5.14
CA GLN A 45 12.48 -0.08 -4.56
C GLN A 45 13.06 -1.37 -3.98
N ALA A 46 12.26 -2.15 -3.26
CA ALA A 46 12.67 -3.45 -2.74
C ALA A 46 13.07 -4.42 -3.87
N ALA A 47 12.30 -4.47 -4.96
CA ALA A 47 12.61 -5.31 -6.11
C ALA A 47 13.94 -4.91 -6.77
N ARG A 48 14.21 -3.61 -6.91
CA ARG A 48 15.50 -3.10 -7.46
C ARG A 48 16.70 -3.45 -6.60
N VAL A 49 16.56 -3.31 -5.28
CA VAL A 49 17.63 -3.64 -4.32
C VAL A 49 17.93 -5.13 -4.36
N LEU A 50 16.91 -5.97 -4.37
CA LEU A 50 17.06 -7.43 -4.49
C LEU A 50 17.66 -7.85 -5.83
N ALA A 51 17.30 -7.18 -6.94
CA ALA A 51 17.85 -7.46 -8.27
C ALA A 51 19.37 -7.18 -8.37
N ARG A 52 19.89 -6.31 -7.50
CA ARG A 52 21.34 -6.05 -7.34
C ARG A 52 22.04 -7.04 -6.41
N GLY A 53 21.33 -8.03 -5.90
CA GLY A 53 21.90 -9.05 -5.01
C GLY A 53 21.91 -8.69 -3.54
N ALA A 54 21.22 -7.62 -3.12
CA ALA A 54 21.15 -7.26 -1.70
C ALA A 54 20.39 -8.32 -0.87
N PRO A 55 20.69 -8.44 0.43
CA PRO A 55 20.01 -9.36 1.33
C PRO A 55 18.53 -8.97 1.50
N THR A 56 17.68 -9.96 1.69
CA THR A 56 16.24 -9.74 1.92
C THR A 56 15.94 -8.83 3.11
N ALA A 57 16.78 -8.89 4.15
CA ALA A 57 16.66 -8.02 5.33
C ALA A 57 16.79 -6.51 4.99
N GLU A 58 17.57 -6.16 3.98
CA GLU A 58 17.69 -4.77 3.51
C GLU A 58 16.41 -4.32 2.80
N ALA A 59 15.86 -5.17 1.94
CA ALA A 59 14.58 -4.92 1.28
C ALA A 59 13.43 -4.79 2.30
N GLU A 60 13.41 -5.61 3.33
CA GLU A 60 12.43 -5.53 4.43
C GLU A 60 12.51 -4.20 5.19
N ARG A 61 13.74 -3.71 5.46
CA ARG A 61 13.94 -2.40 6.10
C ARG A 61 13.42 -1.26 5.22
N LEU A 62 13.67 -1.32 3.91
CA LEU A 62 13.17 -0.32 2.96
C LEU A 62 11.64 -0.32 2.93
N VAL A 63 11.02 -1.49 2.86
CA VAL A 63 9.56 -1.61 2.90
C VAL A 63 9.01 -1.08 4.23
N GLY A 64 9.63 -1.40 5.35
CA GLY A 64 9.25 -0.88 6.67
C GLY A 64 9.35 0.63 6.81
N ALA A 65 10.28 1.28 6.06
CA ALA A 65 10.46 2.73 6.06
C ALA A 65 9.50 3.46 5.10
N LEU A 66 9.15 2.85 3.98
CA LEU A 66 8.41 3.49 2.89
C LEU A 66 6.91 3.15 2.89
N ALA A 67 6.58 1.90 3.23
CA ALA A 67 5.21 1.44 3.28
C ALA A 67 4.49 1.91 4.55
N PRO A 68 3.16 1.99 4.53
CA PRO A 68 2.37 2.24 5.74
C PRO A 68 2.61 1.17 6.81
N GLY A 69 2.42 1.54 8.08
CA GLY A 69 2.55 0.61 9.19
C GLY A 69 1.67 -0.64 9.03
N GLY A 70 2.21 -1.80 9.39
CA GLY A 70 1.53 -3.08 9.22
C GLY A 70 1.65 -3.71 7.82
N ALA A 71 2.46 -3.11 6.92
CA ALA A 71 2.72 -3.71 5.62
C ALA A 71 3.55 -4.99 5.74
N THR A 72 3.17 -6.00 4.97
CA THR A 72 3.89 -7.26 4.85
C THR A 72 4.54 -7.37 3.47
N MET A 73 5.75 -7.90 3.42
CA MET A 73 6.48 -8.13 2.18
C MET A 73 6.59 -9.63 1.89
N THR A 74 6.36 -10.01 0.65
CA THR A 74 6.61 -11.36 0.15
C THR A 74 7.51 -11.29 -1.08
N VAL A 75 8.59 -12.07 -1.08
CA VAL A 75 9.55 -12.14 -2.18
C VAL A 75 9.44 -13.48 -2.87
N ARG A 76 9.24 -13.47 -4.17
CA ARG A 76 9.28 -14.66 -5.03
C ARG A 76 10.45 -14.52 -6.01
N ARG A 77 11.33 -15.50 -6.01
CA ARG A 77 12.45 -15.56 -6.92
C ARG A 77 12.18 -16.68 -7.93
N GLY A 78 12.18 -16.37 -9.19
CA GLY A 78 11.91 -17.35 -10.26
C GLY A 78 12.59 -16.97 -11.58
N GLY A 79 13.26 -17.94 -12.20
CA GLY A 79 13.95 -17.70 -13.49
C GLY A 79 14.97 -16.58 -13.39
N ASN A 80 14.82 -15.56 -14.22
CA ASN A 80 15.70 -14.38 -14.29
C ASN A 80 15.07 -13.14 -13.64
N ALA A 81 14.09 -13.31 -12.77
CA ALA A 81 13.36 -12.19 -12.17
C ALA A 81 13.11 -12.37 -10.67
N VAL A 82 13.02 -11.24 -9.99
CA VAL A 82 12.52 -11.13 -8.60
C VAL A 82 11.17 -10.43 -8.65
N VAL A 83 10.21 -11.01 -7.96
CA VAL A 83 8.88 -10.44 -7.77
C VAL A 83 8.70 -10.11 -6.31
N VAL A 84 8.46 -8.85 -6.00
CA VAL A 84 8.18 -8.36 -4.66
C VAL A 84 6.72 -7.96 -4.57
N ARG A 85 6.03 -8.52 -3.60
CA ARG A 85 4.65 -8.13 -3.28
C ARG A 85 4.62 -7.49 -1.91
N VAL A 86 4.05 -6.31 -1.84
CA VAL A 86 3.77 -5.59 -0.59
C VAL A 86 2.27 -5.55 -0.40
N SER A 87 1.80 -5.90 0.77
CA SER A 87 0.38 -5.85 1.13
C SER A 87 0.19 -5.18 2.49
N VAL A 88 -0.87 -4.40 2.60
CA VAL A 88 -1.26 -3.68 3.81
C VAL A 88 -2.78 -3.67 3.92
N ASP A 89 -3.30 -3.71 5.13
CA ASP A 89 -4.72 -3.56 5.36
C ASP A 89 -5.17 -2.12 5.08
N ALA A 90 -6.25 -1.97 4.33
CA ALA A 90 -6.78 -0.66 3.98
C ALA A 90 -7.22 0.10 5.24
N ALA A 91 -6.91 1.40 5.25
CA ALA A 91 -7.29 2.33 6.32
C ALA A 91 -6.85 1.90 7.73
N GLY A 92 -5.66 1.24 7.86
CA GLY A 92 -5.13 0.84 9.17
C GLY A 92 -6.02 -0.14 9.94
N GLY A 93 -6.79 -0.97 9.22
CA GLY A 93 -7.71 -1.94 9.83
C GLY A 93 -9.12 -1.41 10.09
N LEU A 94 -9.43 -0.15 9.74
CA LEU A 94 -10.78 0.41 9.85
C LEU A 94 -11.79 -0.24 8.89
N LEU A 95 -11.30 -0.84 7.80
CA LEU A 95 -12.08 -1.61 6.84
C LEU A 95 -11.60 -3.08 6.88
N PRO A 96 -12.17 -3.92 7.76
CA PRO A 96 -11.77 -5.31 7.87
C PRO A 96 -12.04 -6.05 6.55
N GLY A 97 -11.04 -6.80 6.08
CA GLY A 97 -11.12 -7.60 4.86
C GLY A 97 -10.74 -6.88 3.58
N VAL A 98 -10.39 -5.58 3.61
CA VAL A 98 -9.86 -4.85 2.45
C VAL A 98 -8.34 -4.76 2.57
N THR A 99 -7.64 -5.49 1.70
CA THR A 99 -6.17 -5.48 1.63
C THR A 99 -5.73 -4.79 0.36
N LEU A 100 -4.89 -3.78 0.48
CA LEU A 100 -4.20 -3.15 -0.64
C LEU A 100 -2.94 -3.95 -0.96
N ARG A 101 -2.69 -4.19 -2.24
CA ARG A 101 -1.55 -4.98 -2.72
C ARG A 101 -0.84 -4.25 -3.84
N ALA A 102 0.48 -4.25 -3.76
CA ALA A 102 1.34 -3.80 -4.84
C ALA A 102 2.33 -4.91 -5.19
N GLU A 103 2.60 -5.08 -6.47
CA GLU A 103 3.55 -6.06 -6.96
C GLU A 103 4.52 -5.38 -7.91
N ALA A 104 5.81 -5.64 -7.74
CA ALA A 104 6.86 -5.13 -8.60
C ALA A 104 7.75 -6.27 -9.08
N HIS A 105 8.14 -6.19 -10.34
CA HIS A 105 9.01 -7.14 -10.99
C HIS A 105 10.34 -6.47 -11.34
N ALA A 106 11.45 -7.12 -11.01
CA ALA A 106 12.77 -6.70 -11.44
C ALA A 106 13.54 -7.90 -12.01
N GLN A 107 14.29 -7.67 -13.07
CA GLN A 107 15.22 -8.67 -13.61
C GLN A 107 16.54 -8.58 -12.87
N TRP A 108 17.22 -9.71 -12.72
CA TRP A 108 18.57 -9.75 -12.14
C TRP A 108 19.52 -8.94 -12.99
N GLU A 109 20.36 -8.13 -12.35
CA GLU A 109 21.42 -7.41 -13.06
C GLU A 109 22.44 -8.42 -13.62
N PRO A 110 23.03 -8.15 -14.80
CA PRO A 110 24.09 -8.98 -15.37
C PRO A 110 25.26 -9.10 -14.39
N GLY A 111 25.65 -10.33 -14.05
CA GLY A 111 26.74 -10.60 -13.10
C GLY A 111 26.31 -11.06 -11.72
N VAL A 112 25.01 -10.93 -11.38
CA VAL A 112 24.47 -11.50 -10.13
C VAL A 112 24.01 -12.93 -10.40
N THR A 113 24.73 -13.90 -9.89
CA THR A 113 24.36 -15.31 -10.02
C THR A 113 23.32 -15.69 -8.96
N ARG A 114 22.50 -16.70 -9.28
CA ARG A 114 21.50 -17.26 -8.36
C ARG A 114 22.11 -17.74 -7.04
N GLY A 115 23.39 -18.11 -7.07
CA GLY A 115 24.17 -18.52 -5.90
C GLY A 115 24.43 -17.36 -4.94
N ASP A 116 24.78 -16.20 -5.48
CA ASP A 116 25.11 -15.01 -4.69
C ASP A 116 23.87 -14.47 -3.97
N ALA A 117 22.72 -14.44 -4.66
CA ALA A 117 21.44 -14.05 -4.07
C ALA A 117 20.98 -15.01 -2.98
N HIS A 118 21.31 -16.30 -3.07
CA HIS A 118 20.96 -17.29 -2.06
C HIS A 118 21.89 -17.23 -0.84
N ALA A 119 23.17 -16.93 -1.05
CA ALA A 119 24.14 -16.71 0.00
C ALA A 119 23.85 -15.43 0.79
N ALA A 120 23.45 -14.36 0.13
CA ALA A 120 23.04 -13.10 0.77
C ALA A 120 21.76 -13.24 1.62
N ALA A 121 20.84 -14.14 1.23
CA ALA A 121 19.61 -14.40 1.98
C ALA A 121 19.82 -15.19 3.29
N ARG A 122 21.00 -15.79 3.48
CA ARG A 122 21.37 -16.57 4.69
C ARG A 122 22.20 -15.78 5.71
N ARG A 123 22.52 -14.56 5.40
CA ARG A 123 23.24 -13.64 6.29
C ARG A 123 22.26 -12.62 6.86
#